data_d9bff2e0212de4fdab001f50abbe36d0
#
_entry.id   d9bff2e0212de4fdab001f50abbe36d0
#
_cell.length_a   1.000
_cell.length_b   1.000
_cell.length_c   1.000
_cell.angle_alpha   90.00
_cell.angle_beta   90.00
_cell.angle_gamma   90.00
#
_symmetry.space_group_name_H-M   'P 1'
#
loop_
_entity.id
_entity.type
_entity.pdbx_description
1 polymer ?
#
loop_
_entity_poly.entity_id
_entity_poly.type
_entity_poly.pdbx_seq_one_letter_code
_entity_poly.pdbx_strand_id
1 'polypeptide(L)'
;MDKLLEILGSFDIAKILPEVNATVGFIVLLARIVTFFVPLLILGLGLAYFLKPAPEANHTFGYRTYFGMGSIEAWQFSQRIGGLVYIILGGVMTLGALIAFIVLLKSSIPTILTGCAIALVIELILVALTTFTLNIIISIRYDRDGYRRGTR
;
A
#
# COMPACT_ATOMS: atom_id res chain seq x y z
N MET A 1 18.76 39.03 -31.43
CA MET A 1 19.73 37.96 -31.13
C MET A 1 20.46 38.25 -29.82
N ASP A 2 20.81 39.51 -29.57
CA ASP A 2 21.56 39.94 -28.37
C ASP A 2 20.81 39.73 -27.04
N LYS A 3 19.50 39.97 -26.99
CA LYS A 3 18.66 39.69 -25.80
C LYS A 3 18.60 38.21 -25.43
N LEU A 4 18.65 37.31 -26.41
CA LEU A 4 18.64 35.87 -26.19
C LEU A 4 20.00 35.38 -25.63
N LEU A 5 21.09 35.97 -26.09
CA LEU A 5 22.45 35.71 -25.59
C LEU A 5 22.62 36.27 -24.16
N GLU A 6 22.04 37.43 -23.87
CA GLU A 6 22.03 38.03 -22.55
C GLU A 6 21.23 37.18 -21.53
N ILE A 7 20.06 36.66 -21.94
CA ILE A 7 19.25 35.74 -21.12
C ILE A 7 19.99 34.43 -20.91
N LEU A 8 20.60 33.83 -21.92
CA LEU A 8 21.39 32.61 -21.81
C LEU A 8 22.66 32.79 -20.97
N GLY A 9 23.29 33.98 -21.05
CA GLY A 9 24.47 34.34 -20.24
C GLY A 9 24.15 34.62 -18.77
N SER A 10 22.89 34.98 -18.46
CA SER A 10 22.44 35.18 -17.07
C SER A 10 22.05 33.88 -16.34
N PHE A 11 21.94 32.78 -17.05
CA PHE A 11 21.71 31.46 -16.46
C PHE A 11 23.01 30.91 -15.86
N ASP A 12 23.19 31.20 -14.58
CA ASP A 12 24.30 30.66 -13.79
C ASP A 12 24.04 29.20 -13.45
N ILE A 13 24.33 28.30 -14.38
CA ILE A 13 24.13 26.85 -14.27
C ILE A 13 24.83 26.31 -13.01
N ALA A 14 25.94 26.91 -12.57
CA ALA A 14 26.63 26.49 -11.37
C ALA A 14 25.83 26.73 -10.06
N LYS A 15 24.94 27.72 -10.06
CA LYS A 15 24.04 27.97 -8.91
C LYS A 15 22.79 27.08 -8.92
N ILE A 16 22.31 26.70 -10.12
CA ILE A 16 21.09 25.91 -10.29
C ILE A 16 21.32 24.41 -10.02
N LEU A 17 22.49 23.89 -10.43
CA LEU A 17 22.84 22.47 -10.30
C LEU A 17 22.71 21.90 -8.86
N PRO A 18 23.18 22.57 -7.79
CA PRO A 18 23.01 22.06 -6.43
C PRO A 18 21.57 21.95 -5.99
N GLU A 19 20.72 22.95 -6.34
CA GLU A 19 19.29 22.96 -5.99
C GLU A 19 18.53 21.87 -6.75
N VAL A 20 18.83 21.68 -8.04
CA VAL A 20 18.25 20.61 -8.84
C VAL A 20 18.63 19.24 -8.27
N ASN A 21 19.90 19.03 -7.92
CA ASN A 21 20.35 17.77 -7.33
C ASN A 21 19.69 17.48 -5.97
N ALA A 22 19.52 18.51 -5.12
CA ALA A 22 18.81 18.38 -3.85
C ALA A 22 17.33 18.02 -4.06
N THR A 23 16.65 18.68 -4.99
CA THR A 23 15.24 18.41 -5.34
C THR A 23 15.06 16.99 -5.88
N VAL A 24 15.91 16.55 -6.79
CA VAL A 24 15.87 15.19 -7.34
C VAL A 24 16.15 14.15 -6.24
N GLY A 25 17.12 14.40 -5.36
CA GLY A 25 17.40 13.54 -4.21
C GLY A 25 16.19 13.39 -3.28
N PHE A 26 15.47 14.49 -3.02
CA PHE A 26 14.25 14.49 -2.24
C PHE A 26 13.13 13.69 -2.89
N ILE A 27 12.92 13.82 -4.20
CA ILE A 27 11.91 13.03 -4.96
C ILE A 27 12.23 11.54 -4.87
N VAL A 28 13.49 11.14 -5.03
CA VAL A 28 13.92 9.73 -4.90
C VAL A 28 13.66 9.22 -3.48
N LEU A 29 13.95 10.03 -2.47
CA LEU A 29 13.67 9.67 -1.07
C LEU A 29 12.18 9.46 -0.85
N LEU A 30 11.34 10.38 -1.32
CA LEU A 30 9.87 10.25 -1.21
C LEU A 30 9.37 9.00 -1.93
N ALA A 31 9.82 8.72 -3.15
CA ALA A 31 9.43 7.54 -3.90
C ALA A 31 9.74 6.25 -3.12
N ARG A 32 10.92 6.16 -2.51
CA ARG A 32 11.31 5.03 -1.65
C ARG A 32 10.43 4.92 -0.40
N ILE A 33 10.17 6.04 0.29
CA ILE A 33 9.30 6.05 1.48
C ILE A 33 7.90 5.54 1.12
N VAL A 34 7.31 6.02 0.03
CA VAL A 34 5.96 5.63 -0.40
C VAL A 34 5.91 4.14 -0.76
N THR A 35 6.92 3.59 -1.40
CA THR A 35 7.01 2.15 -1.72
C THR A 35 7.03 1.28 -0.45
N PHE A 36 7.60 1.72 0.66
CA PHE A 36 7.54 1.00 1.93
C PHE A 36 6.26 1.28 2.72
N PHE A 37 5.65 2.43 2.52
CA PHE A 37 4.49 2.85 3.31
C PHE A 37 3.28 1.94 3.09
N VAL A 38 2.98 1.57 1.86
CA VAL A 38 1.82 0.70 1.53
C VAL A 38 1.93 -0.68 2.18
N PRO A 39 3.04 -1.45 1.99
CA PRO A 39 3.22 -2.74 2.66
C PRO A 39 3.13 -2.66 4.19
N LEU A 40 3.80 -1.70 4.79
CA LEU A 40 3.80 -1.52 6.24
C LEU A 40 2.42 -1.12 6.78
N LEU A 41 1.67 -0.30 6.04
CA LEU A 41 0.30 0.05 6.39
C LEU A 41 -0.60 -1.20 6.37
N ILE A 42 -0.52 -2.03 5.33
CA ILE A 42 -1.30 -3.27 5.22
C ILE A 42 -0.91 -4.26 6.33
N LEU A 43 0.38 -4.41 6.62
CA LEU A 43 0.86 -5.22 7.73
C LEU A 43 0.33 -4.72 9.08
N GLY A 44 0.40 -3.41 9.32
CA GLY A 44 -0.12 -2.78 10.54
C GLY A 44 -1.62 -2.94 10.71
N LEU A 45 -2.40 -2.76 9.65
CA LEU A 45 -3.85 -3.01 9.65
C LEU A 45 -4.15 -4.49 9.91
N GLY A 46 -3.41 -5.40 9.29
CA GLY A 46 -3.53 -6.84 9.52
C GLY A 46 -3.31 -7.20 10.98
N LEU A 47 -2.22 -6.71 11.58
CA LEU A 47 -1.92 -6.90 13.00
C LEU A 47 -3.01 -6.31 13.90
N ALA A 48 -3.50 -5.12 13.59
CA ALA A 48 -4.54 -4.47 14.37
C ALA A 48 -5.86 -5.26 14.34
N TYR A 49 -6.29 -5.75 13.18
CA TYR A 49 -7.51 -6.55 13.05
C TYR A 49 -7.37 -7.94 13.68
N PHE A 50 -6.19 -8.53 13.65
CA PHE A 50 -5.95 -9.86 14.19
C PHE A 50 -5.78 -9.86 15.71
N LEU A 51 -4.97 -8.93 16.26
CA LEU A 51 -4.62 -8.88 17.68
C LEU A 51 -5.67 -8.18 18.54
N LYS A 52 -6.36 -7.19 17.99
CA LYS A 52 -7.40 -6.40 18.67
C LYS A 52 -8.65 -6.27 17.81
N PRO A 53 -9.32 -7.39 17.50
CA PRO A 53 -10.56 -7.33 16.74
C PRO A 53 -11.60 -6.52 17.52
N ALA A 54 -12.34 -5.66 16.83
CA ALA A 54 -13.46 -4.96 17.45
C ALA A 54 -14.53 -6.00 17.82
N PRO A 55 -15.07 -5.97 19.06
CA PRO A 55 -15.99 -6.99 19.56
C PRO A 55 -17.30 -7.05 18.78
N GLU A 56 -17.75 -5.89 18.28
CA GLU A 56 -19.01 -5.73 17.53
C GLU A 56 -18.77 -4.97 16.23
N ALA A 57 -19.66 -5.18 15.26
CA ALA A 57 -19.65 -4.47 14.00
C ALA A 57 -19.85 -2.96 14.24
N ASN A 58 -18.90 -2.17 13.79
CA ASN A 58 -18.93 -0.73 13.92
C ASN A 58 -18.38 -0.02 12.66
N HIS A 59 -18.61 1.28 12.56
CA HIS A 59 -18.17 2.08 11.42
C HIS A 59 -16.84 2.79 11.66
N THR A 60 -16.15 2.53 12.77
CA THR A 60 -14.92 3.24 13.14
C THR A 60 -13.69 2.41 12.81
N PHE A 61 -13.67 1.13 13.24
CA PHE A 61 -12.48 0.28 13.15
C PHE A 61 -12.83 -1.16 12.78
N GLY A 62 -12.06 -1.77 11.89
CA GLY A 62 -12.16 -3.18 11.50
C GLY A 62 -12.28 -3.40 10.00
N TYR A 63 -12.09 -4.64 9.57
CA TYR A 63 -12.27 -5.06 8.19
C TYR A 63 -13.77 -5.17 7.88
N ARG A 64 -14.29 -4.19 7.14
CA ARG A 64 -15.71 -4.04 6.86
C ARG A 64 -16.08 -4.63 5.52
N THR A 65 -17.02 -5.57 5.55
CA THR A 65 -17.65 -6.12 4.36
C THR A 65 -19.15 -6.13 4.55
N TYR A 66 -19.89 -6.06 3.46
CA TYR A 66 -21.35 -6.08 3.52
C TYR A 66 -21.88 -7.33 4.26
N PHE A 67 -21.35 -8.49 3.96
CA PHE A 67 -21.76 -9.77 4.58
C PHE A 67 -21.16 -9.97 5.98
N GLY A 68 -19.99 -9.37 6.25
CA GLY A 68 -19.34 -9.46 7.55
C GLY A 68 -19.99 -8.61 8.64
N MET A 69 -20.78 -7.61 8.28
CA MET A 69 -21.47 -6.74 9.24
C MET A 69 -22.86 -7.23 9.65
N GLY A 70 -23.35 -8.32 9.07
CA GLY A 70 -24.72 -8.83 9.34
C GLY A 70 -24.88 -9.50 10.70
N SER A 71 -23.84 -10.05 11.30
CA SER A 71 -23.88 -10.68 12.63
C SER A 71 -22.53 -10.57 13.35
N ILE A 72 -22.53 -10.79 14.68
CA ILE A 72 -21.29 -10.81 15.48
C ILE A 72 -20.36 -11.93 15.02
N GLU A 73 -20.89 -13.11 14.69
CA GLU A 73 -20.10 -14.24 14.19
C GLU A 73 -19.44 -13.91 12.85
N ALA A 74 -20.19 -13.37 11.88
CA ALA A 74 -19.69 -12.96 10.58
C ALA A 74 -18.64 -11.85 10.73
N TRP A 75 -18.86 -10.90 11.64
CA TRP A 75 -17.93 -9.84 11.94
C TRP A 75 -16.60 -10.37 12.49
N GLN A 76 -16.64 -11.20 13.54
CA GLN A 76 -15.43 -11.76 14.15
C GLN A 76 -14.64 -12.62 13.16
N PHE A 77 -15.33 -13.40 12.32
CA PHE A 77 -14.70 -14.16 11.26
C PHE A 77 -14.01 -13.24 10.25
N SER A 78 -14.68 -12.16 9.83
CA SER A 78 -14.12 -11.19 8.87
C SER A 78 -12.87 -10.50 9.43
N GLN A 79 -12.87 -10.12 10.72
CA GLN A 79 -11.71 -9.54 11.39
C GLN A 79 -10.52 -10.51 11.41
N ARG A 80 -10.78 -11.75 11.81
CA ARG A 80 -9.73 -12.76 11.96
C ARG A 80 -9.11 -13.15 10.62
N ILE A 81 -9.94 -13.45 9.60
CA ILE A 81 -9.43 -13.84 8.28
C ILE A 81 -8.79 -12.65 7.55
N GLY A 82 -9.42 -11.49 7.59
CA GLY A 82 -8.90 -10.26 7.00
C GLY A 82 -7.56 -9.87 7.64
N GLY A 83 -7.49 -9.91 8.97
CA GLY A 83 -6.26 -9.64 9.72
C GLY A 83 -5.14 -10.58 9.33
N LEU A 84 -5.38 -11.90 9.34
CA LEU A 84 -4.37 -12.90 8.98
C LEU A 84 -3.86 -12.72 7.54
N VAL A 85 -4.77 -12.56 6.60
CA VAL A 85 -4.41 -12.38 5.18
C VAL A 85 -3.63 -11.09 4.96
N TYR A 86 -3.99 -9.99 5.63
CA TYR A 86 -3.26 -8.72 5.55
C TYR A 86 -1.89 -8.78 6.22
N ILE A 87 -1.71 -9.57 7.29
CA ILE A 87 -0.37 -9.83 7.86
C ILE A 87 0.53 -10.53 6.85
N ILE A 88 0.02 -11.59 6.22
CA ILE A 88 0.78 -12.36 5.23
C ILE A 88 1.10 -11.47 4.01
N LEU A 89 0.08 -10.81 3.45
CA LEU A 89 0.26 -9.93 2.30
C LEU A 89 1.25 -8.81 2.58
N GLY A 90 1.04 -8.06 3.67
CA GLY A 90 1.91 -6.95 4.06
C GLY A 90 3.34 -7.40 4.34
N GLY A 91 3.52 -8.58 4.97
CA GLY A 91 4.83 -9.17 5.19
C GLY A 91 5.56 -9.51 3.89
N VAL A 92 4.88 -10.20 2.97
CA VAL A 92 5.43 -10.56 1.65
C VAL A 92 5.77 -9.30 0.84
N MET A 93 4.86 -8.31 0.81
CA MET A 93 5.10 -7.04 0.10
C MET A 93 6.27 -6.26 0.71
N THR A 94 6.40 -6.24 2.06
CA THR A 94 7.53 -5.58 2.74
C THR A 94 8.86 -6.23 2.35
N LEU A 95 8.91 -7.57 2.31
CA LEU A 95 10.10 -8.29 1.85
C LEU A 95 10.40 -7.98 0.38
N GLY A 96 9.39 -7.95 -0.49
CA GLY A 96 9.54 -7.56 -1.90
C GLY A 96 10.07 -6.15 -2.07
N ALA A 97 9.54 -5.18 -1.32
CA ALA A 97 10.01 -3.79 -1.31
C ALA A 97 11.47 -3.70 -0.83
N LEU A 98 11.86 -4.48 0.18
CA LEU A 98 13.23 -4.54 0.69
C LEU A 98 14.21 -5.08 -0.37
N ILE A 99 13.83 -6.17 -1.06
CA ILE A 99 14.63 -6.73 -2.14
C ILE A 99 14.78 -5.71 -3.27
N ALA A 100 13.68 -5.10 -3.71
CA ALA A 100 13.71 -4.06 -4.74
C ALA A 100 14.60 -2.86 -4.33
N PHE A 101 14.50 -2.43 -3.07
CA PHE A 101 15.35 -1.37 -2.51
C PHE A 101 16.83 -1.73 -2.63
N ILE A 102 17.24 -2.96 -2.20
CA ILE A 102 18.63 -3.41 -2.24
C ILE A 102 19.15 -3.47 -3.68
N VAL A 103 18.36 -4.03 -4.60
CA VAL A 103 18.72 -4.14 -6.04
C VAL A 103 18.89 -2.76 -6.66
N LEU A 104 18.05 -1.80 -6.30
CA LEU A 104 18.06 -0.44 -6.85
C LEU A 104 19.01 0.53 -6.14
N LEU A 105 19.77 0.09 -5.11
CA LEU A 105 20.65 0.98 -4.32
C LEU A 105 21.66 1.77 -5.18
N LYS A 106 22.26 1.10 -6.16
CA LYS A 106 23.32 1.66 -7.04
C LYS A 106 22.81 1.99 -8.44
N SER A 107 21.50 1.96 -8.67
CA SER A 107 20.92 2.22 -9.98
C SER A 107 20.85 3.71 -10.29
N SER A 108 20.70 4.06 -11.58
CA SER A 108 20.46 5.44 -12.01
C SER A 108 19.11 5.97 -11.47
N ILE A 109 18.99 7.28 -11.32
CA ILE A 109 17.79 7.93 -10.80
C ILE A 109 16.54 7.54 -11.59
N PRO A 110 16.52 7.57 -12.94
CA PRO A 110 15.35 7.13 -13.69
C PRO A 110 14.96 5.67 -13.41
N THR A 111 15.95 4.78 -13.27
CA THR A 111 15.72 3.36 -12.95
C THR A 111 15.09 3.19 -11.56
N ILE A 112 15.56 3.97 -10.57
CA ILE A 112 14.98 3.95 -9.22
C ILE A 112 13.52 4.41 -9.25
N LEU A 113 13.24 5.54 -9.89
CA LEU A 113 11.87 6.08 -9.94
C LEU A 113 10.92 5.15 -10.68
N THR A 114 11.36 4.60 -11.82
CA THR A 114 10.57 3.61 -12.57
C THR A 114 10.35 2.34 -11.75
N GLY A 115 11.36 1.83 -11.08
CA GLY A 115 11.26 0.65 -10.21
C GLY A 115 10.28 0.88 -9.03
N CYS A 116 10.37 2.03 -8.36
CA CYS A 116 9.41 2.40 -7.30
C CYS A 116 7.97 2.52 -7.84
N ALA A 117 7.78 3.13 -9.02
CA ALA A 117 6.46 3.25 -9.64
C ALA A 117 5.86 1.88 -9.99
N ILE A 118 6.65 0.98 -10.57
CA ILE A 118 6.22 -0.39 -10.87
C ILE A 118 5.87 -1.14 -9.59
N ALA A 119 6.70 -1.05 -8.55
CA ALA A 119 6.43 -1.68 -7.27
C ALA A 119 5.11 -1.21 -6.67
N LEU A 120 4.84 0.09 -6.64
CA LEU A 120 3.58 0.66 -6.16
C LEU A 120 2.36 0.15 -6.93
N VAL A 121 2.44 0.08 -8.26
CA VAL A 121 1.34 -0.46 -9.08
C VAL A 121 1.07 -1.92 -8.73
N ILE A 122 2.12 -2.74 -8.59
CA ILE A 122 2.00 -4.15 -8.20
C ILE A 122 1.37 -4.26 -6.80
N GLU A 123 1.82 -3.47 -5.83
CA GLU A 123 1.28 -3.44 -4.47
C GLU A 123 -0.22 -3.10 -4.45
N LEU A 124 -0.64 -2.07 -5.17
CA LEU A 124 -2.04 -1.67 -5.26
C LEU A 124 -2.91 -2.76 -5.91
N ILE A 125 -2.42 -3.41 -6.95
CA ILE A 125 -3.11 -4.54 -7.59
C ILE A 125 -3.25 -5.70 -6.61
N LEU A 126 -2.19 -6.06 -5.88
CA LEU A 126 -2.22 -7.14 -4.90
C LEU A 126 -3.21 -6.85 -3.76
N VAL A 127 -3.24 -5.63 -3.24
CA VAL A 127 -4.21 -5.22 -2.21
C VAL A 127 -5.63 -5.29 -2.74
N ALA A 128 -5.90 -4.80 -3.95
CA ALA A 128 -7.22 -4.83 -4.57
C ALA A 128 -7.71 -6.26 -4.78
N LEU A 129 -6.88 -7.13 -5.36
CA LEU A 129 -7.21 -8.54 -5.60
C LEU A 129 -7.44 -9.30 -4.28
N THR A 130 -6.60 -9.07 -3.28
CA THR A 130 -6.74 -9.70 -1.97
C THR A 130 -8.02 -9.25 -1.27
N THR A 131 -8.33 -7.97 -1.28
CA THR A 131 -9.57 -7.42 -0.72
C THR A 131 -10.81 -7.99 -1.43
N PHE A 132 -10.77 -8.07 -2.76
CA PHE A 132 -11.83 -8.69 -3.55
C PHE A 132 -12.03 -10.17 -3.20
N THR A 133 -10.94 -10.93 -3.11
CA THR A 133 -10.96 -12.36 -2.74
C THR A 133 -11.53 -12.57 -1.33
N LEU A 134 -11.13 -11.74 -0.37
CA LEU A 134 -11.67 -11.77 0.99
C LEU A 134 -13.18 -11.53 1.02
N ASN A 135 -13.66 -10.54 0.25
CA ASN A 135 -15.10 -10.28 0.14
C ASN A 135 -15.86 -11.49 -0.42
N ILE A 136 -15.30 -12.19 -1.42
CA ILE A 136 -15.87 -13.42 -1.96
C ILE A 136 -15.91 -14.52 -0.88
N ILE A 137 -14.82 -14.76 -0.17
CA ILE A 137 -14.75 -15.79 0.89
C ILE A 137 -15.82 -15.55 1.95
N ILE A 138 -15.98 -14.29 2.40
CA ILE A 138 -16.98 -13.94 3.40
C ILE A 138 -18.39 -14.12 2.83
N SER A 139 -18.67 -13.70 1.60
CA SER A 139 -19.97 -13.82 0.95
C SER A 139 -20.41 -15.26 0.67
N ILE A 140 -19.46 -16.17 0.44
CA ILE A 140 -19.74 -17.60 0.28
C ILE A 140 -20.12 -18.21 1.64
N ARG A 141 -19.51 -17.75 2.74
CA ARG A 141 -19.67 -18.32 4.06
C ARG A 141 -20.90 -17.78 4.80
N TYR A 142 -21.23 -16.50 4.61
CA TYR A 142 -22.33 -15.82 5.28
C TYR A 142 -23.30 -15.21 4.29
N ASP A 143 -24.59 -15.17 4.67
CA ASP A 143 -25.62 -14.46 3.93
C ASP A 143 -25.67 -12.96 4.31
N ARG A 144 -26.67 -12.23 3.76
CA ARG A 144 -26.82 -10.79 4.01
C ARG A 144 -27.16 -10.46 5.46
N ASP A 145 -27.83 -11.37 6.14
CA ASP A 145 -28.24 -11.22 7.54
C ASP A 145 -27.15 -11.74 8.49
N GLY A 146 -25.99 -12.18 7.95
CA GLY A 146 -24.87 -12.70 8.70
C GLY A 146 -25.04 -14.13 9.21
N TYR A 147 -26.02 -14.89 8.71
CA TYR A 147 -26.15 -16.30 9.02
C TYR A 147 -25.20 -17.14 8.16
N ARG A 148 -24.67 -18.19 8.78
CA ARG A 148 -23.77 -19.12 8.09
C ARG A 148 -24.53 -19.92 7.03
N ARG A 149 -24.10 -19.90 5.78
CA ARG A 149 -24.68 -20.70 4.71
C ARG A 149 -24.41 -22.19 4.96
N GLY A 150 -25.43 -23.02 4.82
CA GLY A 150 -25.34 -24.48 5.02
C GLY A 150 -25.71 -24.97 6.42
N THR A 151 -26.19 -24.11 7.32
CA THR A 151 -26.71 -24.47 8.65
C THR A 151 -28.27 -24.39 8.72
N ARG A 152 -28.91 -24.20 7.58
CA ARG A 152 -30.39 -24.30 7.45
C ARG A 152 -30.79 -25.61 6.87
#